data_fab91b1dd302ff997cd4ba0ffe5d70d8
#
_entry.id   fab91b1dd302ff997cd4ba0ffe5d70d8
#
_cell.length_a   1.000
_cell.length_b   1.000
_cell.length_c   1.000
_cell.angle_alpha   90.00
_cell.angle_beta   90.00
_cell.angle_gamma   90.00
#
_symmetry.space_group_name_H-M   'P 1'
#
loop_
_entity.id
_entity.type
_entity.pdbx_description
1 polymer ?
#
loop_
_entity_poly.entity_id
_entity_poly.type
_entity_poly.pdbx_seq_one_letter_code
_entity_poly.pdbx_strand_id
1 'polypeptide(L)'
;MTSSSSILACLSLLISALAAGPATAQQTAPDKYPNKPIHLIVGFAAGGGNDIIARIVGQKLQESLGQTVIVENHVGAGGRLSAEYVAAQPPDGYTLLVGASGAMAIGPAVVAGVPYVTLRDFAPISMIASFPLIMVVNPDHPAKSVKDLVAWAKANPDKANYATSSTAFTLATELFKLKSGAPMVPIPYRSGNESVVSVIAGQSTTTIVDPPPTTPQVKAGKLRALAITAAKRLDDLPDVPTMDEQGYPEVHVQLWSGIFAPAKTPPAVIKTLETELQRIMQMPDVQERFKAMATGTVGSSASEFAKVIEAETRMWADVAKTANLKFEQ
;
A
#
# COMPACT_ATOMS: atom_id res chain seq x y z
N MET A 1 -63.50 -69.09 -13.60
CA MET A 1 -63.71 -67.93 -14.44
C MET A 1 -63.25 -66.70 -13.60
N THR A 2 -62.00 -66.47 -13.51
CA THR A 2 -61.39 -65.24 -12.85
C THR A 2 -59.92 -65.25 -13.22
N SER A 3 -59.45 -64.36 -14.06
CA SER A 3 -58.09 -63.84 -14.05
C SER A 3 -57.73 -63.26 -15.45
N SER A 4 -58.16 -62.05 -15.71
CA SER A 4 -57.63 -61.31 -16.87
C SER A 4 -57.51 -59.80 -16.63
N SER A 5 -57.90 -59.30 -15.43
CA SER A 5 -57.93 -57.87 -15.16
C SER A 5 -56.68 -57.30 -14.43
N SER A 6 -55.81 -58.16 -13.95
CA SER A 6 -54.65 -57.73 -13.11
C SER A 6 -53.34 -57.47 -13.86
N ILE A 7 -53.27 -57.85 -15.14
CA ILE A 7 -52.03 -57.73 -15.94
C ILE A 7 -51.93 -56.37 -16.68
N LEU A 8 -53.09 -55.72 -16.94
CA LEU A 8 -53.10 -54.41 -17.63
C LEU A 8 -52.75 -53.21 -16.72
N ALA A 9 -52.90 -53.38 -15.40
CA ALA A 9 -52.61 -52.29 -14.46
C ALA A 9 -51.11 -52.11 -14.14
N CYS A 10 -50.31 -53.14 -14.32
CA CYS A 10 -48.83 -53.05 -14.08
C CYS A 10 -48.02 -52.53 -15.28
N LEU A 11 -48.60 -52.51 -16.46
CA LEU A 11 -47.89 -52.05 -17.66
C LEU A 11 -47.99 -50.52 -17.88
N SER A 12 -48.97 -49.84 -17.25
CA SER A 12 -49.14 -48.41 -17.35
C SER A 12 -48.29 -47.60 -16.37
N LEU A 13 -47.72 -48.21 -15.32
CA LEU A 13 -46.82 -47.52 -14.36
C LEU A 13 -45.35 -47.50 -14.79
N LEU A 14 -44.92 -48.27 -15.78
CA LEU A 14 -43.52 -48.35 -16.23
C LEU A 14 -43.20 -47.36 -17.35
N ILE A 15 -44.16 -46.70 -17.97
CA ILE A 15 -43.94 -45.81 -19.10
C ILE A 15 -43.79 -44.34 -18.65
N SER A 16 -44.16 -43.99 -17.39
CA SER A 16 -44.04 -42.61 -16.88
C SER A 16 -42.66 -42.25 -16.33
N ALA A 17 -41.70 -43.17 -16.27
CA ALA A 17 -40.40 -42.96 -15.64
C ALA A 17 -39.25 -42.52 -16.61
N LEU A 18 -39.53 -42.41 -17.94
CA LEU A 18 -38.51 -42.12 -18.94
C LEU A 18 -38.53 -40.70 -19.50
N ALA A 19 -39.30 -39.77 -18.91
CA ALA A 19 -39.38 -38.39 -19.37
C ALA A 19 -38.64 -37.39 -18.46
N ALA A 20 -37.78 -37.85 -17.53
CA ALA A 20 -36.81 -36.97 -16.85
C ALA A 20 -35.59 -36.78 -17.77
N GLY A 21 -35.73 -35.90 -18.75
CA GLY A 21 -34.58 -35.40 -19.50
C GLY A 21 -33.55 -34.81 -18.53
N PRO A 22 -32.24 -34.91 -18.83
CA PRO A 22 -31.24 -34.25 -17.97
C PRO A 22 -31.59 -32.77 -17.87
N ALA A 23 -31.88 -32.30 -16.65
CA ALA A 23 -31.92 -30.88 -16.37
C ALA A 23 -30.52 -30.33 -16.71
N THR A 24 -30.37 -29.80 -17.92
CA THR A 24 -29.21 -28.99 -18.24
C THR A 24 -29.22 -27.85 -17.23
N ALA A 25 -28.37 -27.95 -16.20
CA ALA A 25 -28.04 -26.82 -15.37
C ALA A 25 -27.68 -25.70 -16.34
N GLN A 26 -28.57 -24.73 -16.46
CA GLN A 26 -28.29 -23.50 -17.17
C GLN A 26 -27.05 -22.92 -16.50
N GLN A 27 -25.87 -23.10 -17.13
CA GLN A 27 -24.70 -22.35 -16.79
C GLN A 27 -25.10 -20.88 -17.00
N THR A 28 -25.52 -20.25 -15.92
CA THR A 28 -25.63 -18.78 -15.88
C THR A 28 -24.28 -18.26 -16.36
N ALA A 29 -24.28 -17.50 -17.44
CA ALA A 29 -23.09 -16.81 -17.90
C ALA A 29 -22.45 -16.16 -16.66
N PRO A 30 -21.13 -16.26 -16.46
CA PRO A 30 -20.49 -15.72 -15.29
C PRO A 30 -20.90 -14.26 -15.17
N ASP A 31 -21.50 -13.88 -14.02
CA ASP A 31 -21.94 -12.52 -13.77
C ASP A 31 -20.78 -11.59 -14.12
N LYS A 32 -21.06 -10.61 -14.97
CA LYS A 32 -20.05 -9.68 -15.48
C LYS A 32 -19.40 -8.96 -14.30
N TYR A 33 -18.16 -9.28 -14.00
CA TYR A 33 -17.37 -8.59 -12.96
C TYR A 33 -17.03 -7.16 -13.43
N PRO A 34 -17.18 -6.13 -12.56
CA PRO A 34 -17.86 -6.15 -11.27
C PRO A 34 -19.39 -5.94 -11.39
N ASN A 35 -20.19 -6.53 -10.48
CA ASN A 35 -21.65 -6.36 -10.41
C ASN A 35 -22.17 -5.93 -9.02
N LYS A 36 -21.25 -5.70 -8.06
CA LYS A 36 -21.48 -5.19 -6.71
C LYS A 36 -20.36 -4.24 -6.28
N PRO A 37 -20.51 -3.50 -5.17
CA PRO A 37 -19.47 -2.58 -4.68
C PRO A 37 -18.13 -3.27 -4.45
N ILE A 38 -17.04 -2.54 -4.75
CA ILE A 38 -15.65 -2.96 -4.48
C ILE A 38 -15.16 -2.20 -3.25
N HIS A 39 -14.53 -2.90 -2.33
CA HIS A 39 -13.93 -2.35 -1.10
C HIS A 39 -12.40 -2.26 -1.27
N LEU A 40 -11.85 -1.05 -1.14
CA LEU A 40 -10.41 -0.78 -1.10
C LEU A 40 -10.00 -0.60 0.35
N ILE A 41 -9.33 -1.58 0.91
CA ILE A 41 -8.89 -1.59 2.30
C ILE A 41 -7.53 -0.93 2.41
N VAL A 42 -7.41 0.08 3.29
CA VAL A 42 -6.21 0.88 3.54
C VAL A 42 -5.74 0.67 4.98
N GLY A 43 -4.48 0.30 5.19
CA GLY A 43 -3.92 0.00 6.51
C GLY A 43 -3.51 1.21 7.35
N PHE A 44 -3.82 2.41 6.91
CA PHE A 44 -3.41 3.67 7.56
C PHE A 44 -4.62 4.58 7.80
N ALA A 45 -4.49 5.49 8.76
CA ALA A 45 -5.54 6.45 9.05
C ALA A 45 -5.82 7.39 7.86
N ALA A 46 -7.05 7.90 7.80
CA ALA A 46 -7.49 8.84 6.77
C ALA A 46 -6.55 10.06 6.68
N GLY A 47 -6.31 10.54 5.45
CA GLY A 47 -5.38 11.63 5.15
C GLY A 47 -3.91 11.23 5.10
N GLY A 48 -3.55 9.97 5.38
CA GLY A 48 -2.22 9.45 5.09
C GLY A 48 -2.01 9.20 3.60
N GLY A 49 -0.75 9.07 3.15
CA GLY A 49 -0.42 8.96 1.73
C GLY A 49 -1.17 7.84 1.01
N ASN A 50 -1.22 6.64 1.60
CA ASN A 50 -1.96 5.53 1.01
C ASN A 50 -3.48 5.78 0.93
N ASP A 51 -4.07 6.49 1.90
CA ASP A 51 -5.49 6.86 1.88
C ASP A 51 -5.78 7.86 0.75
N ILE A 52 -4.94 8.88 0.61
CA ILE A 52 -5.06 9.88 -0.48
C ILE A 52 -4.97 9.20 -1.84
N ILE A 53 -3.96 8.35 -2.05
CA ILE A 53 -3.76 7.56 -3.28
C ILE A 53 -4.97 6.65 -3.53
N ALA A 54 -5.44 5.91 -2.51
CA ALA A 54 -6.59 5.03 -2.62
C ALA A 54 -7.87 5.75 -3.06
N ARG A 55 -8.13 6.95 -2.53
CA ARG A 55 -9.31 7.74 -2.89
C ARG A 55 -9.23 8.27 -4.32
N ILE A 56 -8.06 8.70 -4.80
CA ILE A 56 -7.87 9.12 -6.19
C ILE A 56 -8.12 7.95 -7.14
N VAL A 57 -7.51 6.79 -6.87
CA VAL A 57 -7.63 5.60 -7.71
C VAL A 57 -9.04 5.00 -7.61
N GLY A 58 -9.61 4.94 -6.40
CA GLY A 58 -10.97 4.42 -6.16
C GLY A 58 -12.04 5.21 -6.89
N GLN A 59 -11.93 6.56 -6.90
CA GLN A 59 -12.81 7.41 -7.69
C GLN A 59 -12.75 7.05 -9.18
N LYS A 60 -11.56 6.89 -9.74
CA LYS A 60 -11.37 6.56 -11.15
C LYS A 60 -11.81 5.14 -11.51
N LEU A 61 -11.57 4.17 -10.61
CA LEU A 61 -12.11 2.81 -10.76
C LEU A 61 -13.65 2.81 -10.75
N GLN A 62 -14.28 3.58 -9.88
CA GLN A 62 -15.75 3.74 -9.86
C GLN A 62 -16.28 4.30 -11.19
N GLU A 63 -15.66 5.37 -11.70
CA GLU A 63 -16.01 5.98 -12.98
C GLU A 63 -15.87 4.99 -14.15
N SER A 64 -14.81 4.19 -14.13
CA SER A 64 -14.43 3.25 -15.19
C SER A 64 -15.26 1.97 -15.19
N LEU A 65 -15.45 1.37 -14.02
CA LEU A 65 -16.12 0.08 -13.87
C LEU A 65 -17.63 0.20 -13.71
N GLY A 66 -18.17 1.42 -13.47
CA GLY A 66 -19.61 1.67 -13.27
C GLY A 66 -20.15 1.05 -11.97
N GLN A 67 -19.28 0.74 -11.01
CA GLN A 67 -19.62 0.19 -9.70
C GLN A 67 -19.06 1.05 -8.57
N THR A 68 -19.78 1.12 -7.45
CA THR A 68 -19.31 1.87 -6.28
C THR A 68 -17.99 1.30 -5.79
N VAL A 69 -17.02 2.18 -5.51
CA VAL A 69 -15.74 1.83 -4.88
C VAL A 69 -15.64 2.53 -3.53
N ILE A 70 -15.59 1.74 -2.46
CA ILE A 70 -15.59 2.20 -1.07
C ILE A 70 -14.17 2.08 -0.51
N VAL A 71 -13.60 3.18 -0.03
CA VAL A 71 -12.29 3.19 0.64
C VAL A 71 -12.52 3.10 2.15
N GLU A 72 -11.95 2.06 2.78
CA GLU A 72 -12.07 1.77 4.21
C GLU A 72 -10.69 1.75 4.87
N ASN A 73 -10.57 2.39 6.03
CA ASN A 73 -9.33 2.46 6.79
C ASN A 73 -9.31 1.44 7.92
N HIS A 74 -8.57 0.33 7.76
CA HIS A 74 -8.35 -0.72 8.77
C HIS A 74 -6.95 -0.53 9.37
N VAL A 75 -6.84 0.41 10.31
CA VAL A 75 -5.56 0.90 10.83
C VAL A 75 -4.93 -0.07 11.83
N GLY A 76 -3.63 -0.32 11.72
CA GLY A 76 -2.87 -1.02 12.76
C GLY A 76 -1.61 -1.70 12.25
N ALA A 77 -0.64 -1.83 13.15
CA ALA A 77 0.64 -2.52 12.93
C ALA A 77 1.36 -2.12 11.62
N GLY A 78 1.37 -0.80 11.27
CA GLY A 78 2.01 -0.32 10.04
C GLY A 78 1.37 -0.83 8.74
N GLY A 79 0.06 -1.14 8.76
CA GLY A 79 -0.71 -1.67 7.63
C GLY A 79 -0.81 -3.20 7.59
N ARG A 80 -0.20 -3.93 8.54
CA ARG A 80 -0.25 -5.40 8.56
C ARG A 80 -1.64 -5.93 8.89
N LEU A 81 -2.38 -5.31 9.83
CA LEU A 81 -3.73 -5.75 10.17
C LEU A 81 -4.69 -5.69 8.98
N SER A 82 -4.55 -4.69 8.11
CA SER A 82 -5.34 -4.64 6.87
C SER A 82 -4.96 -5.74 5.88
N ALA A 83 -3.67 -6.09 5.79
CA ALA A 83 -3.22 -7.20 4.97
C ALA A 83 -3.78 -8.54 5.48
N GLU A 84 -3.70 -8.81 6.79
CA GLU A 84 -4.30 -9.99 7.42
C GLU A 84 -5.82 -10.08 7.17
N TYR A 85 -6.52 -8.96 7.32
CA TYR A 85 -7.95 -8.88 7.05
C TYR A 85 -8.26 -9.25 5.60
N VAL A 86 -7.56 -8.66 4.62
CA VAL A 86 -7.82 -8.93 3.20
C VAL A 86 -7.42 -10.35 2.80
N ALA A 87 -6.33 -10.89 3.34
CA ALA A 87 -5.93 -12.27 3.07
C ALA A 87 -7.01 -13.31 3.45
N ALA A 88 -7.83 -13.00 4.45
CA ALA A 88 -8.94 -13.84 4.92
C ALA A 88 -10.26 -13.63 4.16
N GLN A 89 -10.34 -12.66 3.24
CA GLN A 89 -11.58 -12.37 2.51
C GLN A 89 -11.81 -13.36 1.34
N PRO A 90 -13.06 -13.48 0.86
CA PRO A 90 -13.37 -14.24 -0.34
C PRO A 90 -12.52 -13.78 -1.53
N PRO A 91 -11.93 -14.72 -2.31
CA PRO A 91 -11.08 -14.37 -3.46
C PRO A 91 -11.94 -14.09 -4.71
N ASP A 92 -12.88 -13.16 -4.60
CA ASP A 92 -13.84 -12.80 -5.65
C ASP A 92 -13.55 -11.44 -6.31
N GLY A 93 -12.53 -10.73 -5.83
CA GLY A 93 -12.10 -9.43 -6.37
C GLY A 93 -12.86 -8.23 -5.82
N TYR A 94 -13.77 -8.40 -4.84
CA TYR A 94 -14.54 -7.29 -4.29
C TYR A 94 -13.96 -6.71 -3.00
N THR A 95 -12.99 -7.39 -2.39
CA THR A 95 -12.20 -6.83 -1.28
C THR A 95 -10.74 -6.82 -1.70
N LEU A 96 -10.20 -5.62 -1.88
CA LEU A 96 -8.84 -5.38 -2.37
C LEU A 96 -8.03 -4.62 -1.32
N LEU A 97 -6.73 -4.88 -1.25
CA LEU A 97 -5.81 -4.16 -0.37
C LEU A 97 -5.08 -3.07 -1.16
N VAL A 98 -5.08 -1.86 -0.65
CA VAL A 98 -4.10 -0.84 -1.02
C VAL A 98 -2.88 -1.07 -0.14
N GLY A 99 -1.98 -1.93 -0.62
CA GLY A 99 -0.80 -2.37 0.11
C GLY A 99 0.37 -1.40 -0.06
N ALA A 100 1.03 -1.08 1.06
CA ALA A 100 2.27 -0.30 1.08
C ALA A 100 3.49 -1.22 1.11
N SER A 101 4.61 -0.80 0.49
CA SER A 101 5.88 -1.54 0.50
C SER A 101 6.33 -1.93 1.91
N GLY A 102 6.08 -1.07 2.92
CA GLY A 102 6.37 -1.35 4.32
C GLY A 102 5.68 -2.59 4.86
N ALA A 103 4.40 -2.80 4.54
CA ALA A 103 3.64 -3.98 4.98
C ALA A 103 3.85 -5.18 4.06
N MET A 104 4.03 -4.96 2.74
CA MET A 104 3.96 -6.04 1.76
C MET A 104 5.32 -6.57 1.28
N ALA A 105 6.42 -5.84 1.50
CA ALA A 105 7.76 -6.30 1.14
C ALA A 105 8.74 -6.20 2.32
N ILE A 106 8.81 -5.03 2.97
CA ILE A 106 9.78 -4.75 4.03
C ILE A 106 9.42 -5.53 5.30
N GLY A 107 8.20 -5.37 5.81
CA GLY A 107 7.74 -6.02 7.03
C GLY A 107 7.93 -7.53 7.03
N PRO A 108 7.46 -8.27 6.01
CA PRO A 108 7.69 -9.71 5.89
C PRO A 108 9.17 -10.12 5.88
N ALA A 109 10.07 -9.22 5.44
CA ALA A 109 11.51 -9.50 5.38
C ALA A 109 12.23 -9.27 6.71
N VAL A 110 11.77 -8.31 7.54
CA VAL A 110 12.55 -7.82 8.69
C VAL A 110 11.84 -7.96 10.05
N VAL A 111 10.52 -8.13 10.08
CA VAL A 111 9.72 -8.26 11.31
C VAL A 111 9.40 -9.72 11.56
N ALA A 112 9.76 -10.20 12.75
CA ALA A 112 9.43 -11.57 13.15
C ALA A 112 7.92 -11.77 13.34
N GLY A 113 7.39 -12.95 12.95
CA GLY A 113 6.01 -13.33 13.24
C GLY A 113 4.94 -12.67 12.37
N VAL A 114 5.29 -12.07 11.22
CA VAL A 114 4.30 -11.63 10.24
C VAL A 114 3.52 -12.86 9.74
N PRO A 115 2.18 -12.91 9.88
CA PRO A 115 1.42 -14.15 9.68
C PRO A 115 1.12 -14.47 8.21
N TYR A 116 1.57 -13.66 7.27
CA TYR A 116 1.38 -13.87 5.82
C TYR A 116 2.71 -13.85 5.06
N VAL A 117 2.70 -14.49 3.90
CA VAL A 117 3.74 -14.39 2.88
C VAL A 117 3.14 -13.73 1.66
N THR A 118 3.63 -12.56 1.30
CA THR A 118 2.96 -11.67 0.33
C THR A 118 2.58 -12.36 -0.98
N LEU A 119 3.52 -13.00 -1.67
CA LEU A 119 3.25 -13.65 -2.97
C LEU A 119 2.57 -15.03 -2.86
N ARG A 120 2.41 -15.59 -1.64
CA ARG A 120 1.62 -16.80 -1.40
C ARG A 120 0.16 -16.47 -1.13
N ASP A 121 -0.08 -15.43 -0.33
CA ASP A 121 -1.39 -15.14 0.25
C ASP A 121 -2.14 -14.03 -0.52
N PHE A 122 -1.43 -13.33 -1.41
CA PHE A 122 -1.99 -12.26 -2.25
C PHE A 122 -1.62 -12.44 -3.72
N ALA A 123 -2.55 -12.03 -4.59
CA ALA A 123 -2.31 -11.79 -6.00
C ALA A 123 -2.04 -10.28 -6.18
N PRO A 124 -0.80 -9.85 -6.52
CA PRO A 124 -0.53 -8.47 -6.88
C PRO A 124 -1.26 -8.15 -8.19
N ILE A 125 -1.87 -6.95 -8.28
CA ILE A 125 -2.60 -6.53 -9.48
C ILE A 125 -1.80 -5.47 -10.23
N SER A 126 -1.45 -4.37 -9.56
CA SER A 126 -0.63 -3.30 -10.14
C SER A 126 0.03 -2.47 -9.05
N MET A 127 1.28 -2.10 -9.25
CA MET A 127 1.91 -1.00 -8.54
C MET A 127 1.35 0.30 -9.10
N ILE A 128 0.72 1.12 -8.27
CA ILE A 128 0.01 2.32 -8.68
C ILE A 128 0.77 3.60 -8.40
N ALA A 129 1.65 3.59 -7.42
CA ALA A 129 2.44 4.75 -7.01
C ALA A 129 3.86 4.35 -6.63
N SER A 130 4.81 5.24 -6.91
CA SER A 130 6.18 5.16 -6.42
C SER A 130 6.64 6.55 -5.98
N PHE A 131 7.31 6.63 -4.83
CA PHE A 131 7.70 7.91 -4.23
C PHE A 131 8.91 7.76 -3.31
N PRO A 132 9.79 8.78 -3.25
CA PRO A 132 10.81 8.89 -2.22
C PRO A 132 10.17 9.32 -0.90
N LEU A 133 10.98 9.45 0.14
CA LEU A 133 10.58 10.09 1.39
C LEU A 133 11.15 11.50 1.51
N ILE A 134 10.51 12.32 2.32
CA ILE A 134 10.92 13.70 2.60
C ILE A 134 11.23 13.82 4.09
N MET A 135 12.44 14.27 4.43
CA MET A 135 12.80 14.66 5.79
C MET A 135 12.34 16.09 6.05
N VAL A 136 11.53 16.29 7.08
CA VAL A 136 10.98 17.59 7.44
C VAL A 136 11.16 17.91 8.91
N VAL A 137 11.20 19.23 9.21
CA VAL A 137 11.17 19.80 10.55
C VAL A 137 10.15 20.94 10.62
N ASN A 138 9.78 21.36 11.83
CA ASN A 138 9.01 22.58 12.03
C ASN A 138 9.80 23.80 11.50
N PRO A 139 9.19 24.79 10.83
CA PRO A 139 9.89 25.99 10.34
C PRO A 139 10.64 26.77 11.42
N ASP A 140 10.16 26.75 12.65
CA ASP A 140 10.79 27.43 13.81
C ASP A 140 11.96 26.63 14.39
N HIS A 141 12.16 25.37 13.95
CA HIS A 141 13.31 24.58 14.37
C HIS A 141 14.62 25.20 13.87
N PRO A 142 15.70 25.26 14.70
CA PRO A 142 16.95 25.93 14.32
C PRO A 142 17.67 25.28 13.13
N ALA A 143 17.46 23.97 12.88
CA ALA A 143 18.07 23.27 11.76
C ALA A 143 17.55 23.75 10.40
N LYS A 144 18.46 24.15 9.52
CA LYS A 144 18.18 24.53 8.11
C LYS A 144 18.71 23.53 7.10
N SER A 145 19.47 22.54 7.56
CA SER A 145 20.06 21.46 6.78
C SER A 145 20.03 20.16 7.58
N VAL A 146 20.30 19.04 6.91
CA VAL A 146 20.46 17.74 7.60
C VAL A 146 21.63 17.78 8.59
N LYS A 147 22.71 18.46 8.22
CA LYS A 147 23.89 18.66 9.10
C LYS A 147 23.51 19.40 10.38
N ASP A 148 22.70 20.46 10.27
CA ASP A 148 22.25 21.21 11.44
C ASP A 148 21.35 20.36 12.34
N LEU A 149 20.45 19.55 11.75
CA LEU A 149 19.59 18.63 12.49
C LEU A 149 20.42 17.61 13.28
N VAL A 150 21.44 17.03 12.66
CA VAL A 150 22.36 16.09 13.34
C VAL A 150 23.11 16.77 14.48
N ALA A 151 23.64 17.97 14.25
CA ALA A 151 24.34 18.73 15.29
C ALA A 151 23.40 19.08 16.46
N TRP A 152 22.17 19.51 16.14
CA TRP A 152 21.18 19.83 17.16
C TRP A 152 20.77 18.57 17.96
N ALA A 153 20.53 17.44 17.30
CA ALA A 153 20.16 16.19 17.97
C ALA A 153 21.27 15.70 18.92
N LYS A 154 22.54 15.81 18.52
CA LYS A 154 23.68 15.48 19.36
C LYS A 154 23.82 16.38 20.58
N ALA A 155 23.47 17.66 20.44
CA ALA A 155 23.48 18.64 21.52
C ALA A 155 22.24 18.54 22.45
N ASN A 156 21.14 17.91 21.98
CA ASN A 156 19.88 17.81 22.70
C ASN A 156 19.32 16.36 22.68
N PRO A 157 20.07 15.35 23.14
CA PRO A 157 19.67 13.94 22.98
C PRO A 157 18.34 13.59 23.65
N ASP A 158 18.02 14.24 24.78
CA ASP A 158 16.77 14.03 25.53
C ASP A 158 15.53 14.62 24.84
N LYS A 159 15.72 15.51 23.86
CA LYS A 159 14.64 16.15 23.10
C LYS A 159 14.54 15.63 21.67
N ALA A 160 15.61 15.00 21.19
CA ALA A 160 15.69 14.53 19.82
C ALA A 160 14.82 13.28 19.61
N ASN A 161 13.76 13.42 18.83
CA ASN A 161 12.84 12.35 18.50
C ASN A 161 12.40 12.44 17.03
N TYR A 162 11.78 11.38 16.55
CA TYR A 162 11.20 11.36 15.22
C TYR A 162 9.84 10.68 15.19
N ALA A 163 8.89 11.25 14.43
CA ALA A 163 7.60 10.64 14.19
C ALA A 163 7.72 9.53 13.15
N THR A 164 7.03 8.43 13.37
CA THR A 164 6.97 7.31 12.41
C THR A 164 5.61 6.63 12.47
N SER A 165 5.17 6.02 11.35
CA SER A 165 3.85 5.36 11.26
C SER A 165 3.89 4.03 10.50
N SER A 166 5.06 3.59 10.07
CA SER A 166 5.24 2.31 9.39
C SER A 166 6.65 1.77 9.54
N THR A 167 6.84 0.47 9.36
CA THR A 167 8.16 -0.18 9.34
C THR A 167 9.11 0.50 8.34
N ALA A 168 8.60 0.91 7.16
CA ALA A 168 9.41 1.57 6.14
C ALA A 168 9.96 2.92 6.60
N PHE A 169 9.13 3.76 7.24
CA PHE A 169 9.56 5.08 7.72
C PHE A 169 10.51 4.94 8.91
N THR A 170 10.26 3.96 9.78
CA THR A 170 11.18 3.62 10.87
C THR A 170 12.53 3.22 10.30
N LEU A 171 12.58 2.28 9.36
CA LEU A 171 13.81 1.81 8.72
C LEU A 171 14.59 2.93 8.04
N ALA A 172 13.91 3.79 7.27
CA ALA A 172 14.56 4.93 6.62
C ALA A 172 15.22 5.86 7.64
N THR A 173 14.53 6.11 8.78
CA THR A 173 15.08 6.95 9.84
C THR A 173 16.18 6.26 10.63
N GLU A 174 16.06 4.97 10.92
CA GLU A 174 17.11 4.19 11.60
C GLU A 174 18.37 4.08 10.71
N LEU A 175 18.22 3.91 9.39
CA LEU A 175 19.34 3.97 8.47
C LEU A 175 20.03 5.34 8.51
N PHE A 176 19.25 6.42 8.51
CA PHE A 176 19.80 7.77 8.67
C PHE A 176 20.52 7.94 10.01
N LYS A 177 19.93 7.47 11.12
CA LYS A 177 20.57 7.49 12.44
C LYS A 177 21.89 6.72 12.46
N LEU A 178 21.91 5.54 11.86
CA LEU A 178 23.12 4.71 11.77
C LEU A 178 24.26 5.44 11.04
N LYS A 179 23.94 6.14 9.95
CA LYS A 179 24.94 6.85 9.11
C LYS A 179 25.35 8.20 9.70
N SER A 180 24.44 8.89 10.39
CA SER A 180 24.69 10.25 10.94
C SER A 180 25.17 10.23 12.39
N GLY A 181 24.90 9.15 13.12
CA GLY A 181 25.09 9.07 14.57
C GLY A 181 24.16 10.00 15.36
N ALA A 182 23.04 10.42 14.80
CA ALA A 182 22.05 11.25 15.48
C ALA A 182 21.25 10.43 16.51
N PRO A 183 21.25 10.79 17.81
CA PRO A 183 20.54 10.07 18.85
C PRO A 183 19.06 10.50 18.91
N MET A 184 18.22 9.90 18.05
CA MET A 184 16.78 10.22 18.00
C MET A 184 15.92 9.02 18.42
N VAL A 185 14.84 9.27 19.18
CA VAL A 185 13.90 8.26 19.68
C VAL A 185 12.64 8.23 18.82
N PRO A 186 12.13 7.04 18.42
CA PRO A 186 10.90 6.92 17.64
C PRO A 186 9.65 7.26 18.47
N ILE A 187 8.71 7.99 17.86
CA ILE A 187 7.35 8.21 18.38
C ILE A 187 6.37 7.65 17.35
N PRO A 188 5.63 6.57 17.68
CA PRO A 188 4.71 5.95 16.75
C PRO A 188 3.41 6.73 16.57
N TYR A 189 2.94 6.82 15.33
CA TYR A 189 1.65 7.40 14.91
C TYR A 189 0.91 6.43 13.99
N ARG A 190 -0.37 6.72 13.70
CA ARG A 190 -1.24 5.81 12.90
C ARG A 190 -1.17 6.07 11.40
N SER A 191 -0.61 7.21 10.97
CA SER A 191 -0.45 7.57 9.56
C SER A 191 0.67 8.59 9.35
N GLY A 192 1.13 8.72 8.09
CA GLY A 192 2.07 9.77 7.69
C GLY A 192 1.52 11.17 7.99
N ASN A 193 0.22 11.40 7.81
CA ASN A 193 -0.41 12.67 8.13
C ASN A 193 -0.32 13.01 9.63
N GLU A 194 -0.55 12.04 10.52
CA GLU A 194 -0.39 12.27 11.96
C GLU A 194 1.07 12.58 12.33
N SER A 195 2.05 11.91 11.68
CA SER A 195 3.47 12.21 11.82
C SER A 195 3.79 13.65 11.38
N VAL A 196 3.25 14.09 10.26
CA VAL A 196 3.38 15.45 9.73
C VAL A 196 2.79 16.49 10.71
N VAL A 197 1.57 16.26 11.18
CA VAL A 197 0.89 17.14 12.13
C VAL A 197 1.67 17.26 13.45
N SER A 198 2.28 16.17 13.93
CA SER A 198 3.08 16.19 15.14
C SER A 198 4.33 17.08 15.02
N VAL A 199 4.96 17.09 13.83
CA VAL A 199 6.11 17.98 13.55
C VAL A 199 5.66 19.43 13.43
N ILE A 200 4.53 19.71 12.77
CA ILE A 200 3.94 21.06 12.70
C ILE A 200 3.62 21.60 14.09
N ALA A 201 3.10 20.74 14.98
CA ALA A 201 2.78 21.11 16.36
C ALA A 201 4.00 21.17 17.30
N GLY A 202 5.21 20.83 16.83
CA GLY A 202 6.42 20.78 17.65
C GLY A 202 6.47 19.62 18.66
N GLN A 203 5.58 18.65 18.54
CA GLN A 203 5.57 17.44 19.39
C GLN A 203 6.67 16.44 18.99
N SER A 204 6.97 16.37 17.70
CA SER A 204 8.10 15.61 17.15
C SER A 204 9.10 16.57 16.50
N THR A 205 10.41 16.27 16.67
CA THR A 205 11.50 17.05 16.09
C THR A 205 11.51 16.97 14.57
N THR A 206 11.37 15.77 14.05
CA THR A 206 11.45 15.49 12.60
C THR A 206 10.61 14.26 12.23
N THR A 207 10.39 14.07 10.93
CA THR A 207 9.92 12.82 10.35
C THR A 207 10.54 12.64 8.98
N ILE A 208 10.76 11.38 8.57
CA ILE A 208 11.09 10.98 7.19
C ILE A 208 9.87 10.21 6.70
N VAL A 209 9.07 10.84 5.83
CA VAL A 209 7.69 10.41 5.57
C VAL A 209 7.32 10.60 4.09
N ASP A 210 6.23 9.97 3.67
CA ASP A 210 5.69 10.01 2.32
C ASP A 210 5.27 11.41 1.86
N PRO A 211 5.38 11.73 0.55
CA PRO A 211 5.12 13.06 0.02
C PRO A 211 3.65 13.52 0.07
N PRO A 212 2.61 12.67 -0.13
CA PRO A 212 1.24 13.16 -0.29
C PRO A 212 0.73 14.03 0.87
N PRO A 213 0.88 13.68 2.15
CA PRO A 213 0.50 14.57 3.25
C PRO A 213 1.53 15.69 3.50
N THR A 214 2.77 15.53 3.01
CA THR A 214 3.91 16.37 3.36
C THR A 214 4.10 17.53 2.39
N THR A 215 4.08 17.27 1.09
CA THR A 215 4.35 18.27 0.04
C THR A 215 3.48 19.51 0.13
N PRO A 216 2.16 19.40 0.36
CA PRO A 216 1.31 20.58 0.52
C PRO A 216 1.71 21.45 1.74
N GLN A 217 2.16 20.83 2.83
CA GLN A 217 2.57 21.54 4.04
C GLN A 217 3.93 22.25 3.86
N VAL A 218 4.84 21.63 3.08
CA VAL A 218 6.11 22.26 2.69
C VAL A 218 5.85 23.46 1.78
N LYS A 219 5.01 23.30 0.74
CA LYS A 219 4.62 24.39 -0.18
C LYS A 219 3.89 25.53 0.54
N ALA A 220 3.14 25.24 1.60
CA ALA A 220 2.46 26.23 2.44
C ALA A 220 3.37 26.87 3.51
N GLY A 221 4.64 26.49 3.59
CA GLY A 221 5.58 27.00 4.59
C GLY A 221 5.33 26.52 6.03
N LYS A 222 4.44 25.54 6.23
CA LYS A 222 4.15 24.95 7.55
C LYS A 222 5.16 23.88 7.98
N LEU A 223 5.98 23.44 7.06
CA LEU A 223 7.13 22.54 7.27
C LEU A 223 8.33 23.05 6.48
N ARG A 224 9.52 22.84 7.02
CA ARG A 224 10.78 22.97 6.29
C ARG A 224 11.25 21.59 5.88
N ALA A 225 11.35 21.33 4.56
CA ALA A 225 11.99 20.13 4.05
C ALA A 225 13.52 20.30 4.09
N LEU A 226 14.21 19.33 4.65
CA LEU A 226 15.67 19.29 4.77
C LEU A 226 16.33 18.46 3.68
N ALA A 227 15.70 17.35 3.28
CA ALA A 227 16.22 16.47 2.24
C ALA A 227 15.13 15.51 1.71
N ILE A 228 15.43 14.93 0.53
CA ILE A 228 14.64 13.91 -0.16
C ILE A 228 15.48 12.65 -0.30
N THR A 229 14.89 11.47 -0.12
CA THR A 229 15.61 10.19 -0.25
C THR A 229 15.75 9.70 -1.71
N ALA A 230 15.41 10.51 -2.71
CA ALA A 230 15.57 10.20 -4.13
C ALA A 230 16.99 10.47 -4.62
N ALA A 231 17.37 9.83 -5.74
CA ALA A 231 18.64 10.08 -6.43
C ALA A 231 18.75 11.49 -7.05
N LYS A 232 17.60 12.12 -7.29
CA LYS A 232 17.51 13.46 -7.87
C LYS A 232 16.45 14.26 -7.12
N ARG A 233 16.60 15.58 -7.13
CA ARG A 233 15.58 16.50 -6.60
C ARG A 233 14.25 16.29 -7.33
N LEU A 234 13.16 16.52 -6.64
CA LEU A 234 11.82 16.45 -7.22
C LEU A 234 11.49 17.75 -7.95
N ASP A 235 10.90 17.67 -9.14
CA ASP A 235 10.46 18.82 -9.93
C ASP A 235 9.55 19.75 -9.14
N ASP A 236 8.69 19.18 -8.28
CA ASP A 236 7.74 19.94 -7.45
C ASP A 236 8.35 20.52 -6.17
N LEU A 237 9.58 20.17 -5.83
CA LEU A 237 10.36 20.65 -4.70
C LEU A 237 11.82 20.89 -5.11
N PRO A 238 12.10 21.74 -6.13
CA PRO A 238 13.42 21.88 -6.74
C PRO A 238 14.48 22.45 -5.78
N ASP A 239 14.05 23.18 -4.78
CA ASP A 239 14.94 23.79 -3.77
C ASP A 239 15.31 22.81 -2.65
N VAL A 240 14.65 21.65 -2.54
CA VAL A 240 14.93 20.64 -1.51
C VAL A 240 16.03 19.71 -2.01
N PRO A 241 17.19 19.66 -1.32
CA PRO A 241 18.31 18.79 -1.73
C PRO A 241 17.98 17.32 -1.51
N THR A 242 18.74 16.43 -2.16
CA THR A 242 18.69 15.00 -1.89
C THR A 242 19.52 14.65 -0.64
N MET A 243 19.30 13.46 -0.07
CA MET A 243 20.15 12.94 1.01
C MET A 243 21.61 12.81 0.55
N ASP A 244 21.85 12.46 -0.71
CA ASP A 244 23.17 12.40 -1.33
C ASP A 244 23.86 13.77 -1.30
N GLU A 245 23.20 14.83 -1.77
CA GLU A 245 23.68 16.22 -1.70
C GLU A 245 23.94 16.69 -0.25
N GLN A 246 23.28 16.09 0.72
CA GLN A 246 23.48 16.36 2.16
C GLN A 246 24.55 15.48 2.81
N GLY A 247 25.25 14.62 2.03
CA GLY A 247 26.34 13.75 2.49
C GLY A 247 25.90 12.40 3.07
N TYR A 248 24.68 11.95 2.74
CA TYR A 248 24.12 10.65 3.18
C TYR A 248 23.63 9.81 1.99
N PRO A 249 24.51 9.46 1.03
CA PRO A 249 24.12 8.73 -0.19
C PRO A 249 23.51 7.35 0.07
N GLU A 250 23.81 6.73 1.23
CA GLU A 250 23.24 5.43 1.58
C GLU A 250 21.77 5.52 2.03
N VAL A 251 21.27 6.73 2.35
CA VAL A 251 19.86 6.94 2.75
C VAL A 251 19.02 7.17 1.49
N HIS A 252 19.03 6.15 0.63
CA HIS A 252 18.30 6.12 -0.62
C HIS A 252 17.11 5.17 -0.45
N VAL A 253 15.90 5.72 -0.31
CA VAL A 253 14.68 4.94 -0.06
C VAL A 253 13.61 5.35 -1.04
N GLN A 254 13.17 4.39 -1.84
CA GLN A 254 12.04 4.50 -2.75
C GLN A 254 10.96 3.55 -2.27
N LEU A 255 9.76 4.05 -2.03
CA LEU A 255 8.62 3.27 -1.58
C LEU A 255 7.54 3.23 -2.67
N TRP A 256 6.59 2.34 -2.50
CA TRP A 256 5.48 2.18 -3.43
C TRP A 256 4.16 1.84 -2.72
N SER A 257 3.06 2.12 -3.42
CA SER A 257 1.72 1.62 -3.12
C SER A 257 1.22 0.79 -4.29
N GLY A 258 0.53 -0.29 -4.00
CA GLY A 258 -0.03 -1.18 -5.03
C GLY A 258 -1.35 -1.80 -4.60
N ILE A 259 -2.06 -2.32 -5.58
CA ILE A 259 -3.34 -3.00 -5.36
C ILE A 259 -3.12 -4.51 -5.37
N PHE A 260 -3.72 -5.18 -4.38
CA PHE A 260 -3.66 -6.62 -4.19
C PHE A 260 -5.06 -7.19 -4.00
N ALA A 261 -5.25 -8.43 -4.44
CA ALA A 261 -6.39 -9.26 -4.10
C ALA A 261 -5.93 -10.48 -3.27
N PRO A 262 -6.84 -11.23 -2.62
CA PRO A 262 -6.52 -12.56 -2.07
C PRO A 262 -5.96 -13.49 -3.16
N ALA A 263 -4.99 -14.34 -2.82
CA ALA A 263 -4.19 -15.14 -3.78
C ALA A 263 -4.99 -15.99 -4.78
N LYS A 264 -6.18 -16.48 -4.39
CA LYS A 264 -7.02 -17.34 -5.22
C LYS A 264 -8.03 -16.59 -6.09
N THR A 265 -7.92 -15.26 -6.20
CA THR A 265 -8.81 -14.45 -7.05
C THR A 265 -8.68 -14.89 -8.52
N PRO A 266 -9.80 -15.09 -9.23
CA PRO A 266 -9.77 -15.59 -10.61
C PRO A 266 -8.92 -14.71 -11.54
N PRO A 267 -8.12 -15.31 -12.44
CA PRO A 267 -7.24 -14.55 -13.33
C PRO A 267 -7.97 -13.53 -14.21
N ALA A 268 -9.22 -13.80 -14.61
CA ALA A 268 -10.03 -12.87 -15.39
C ALA A 268 -10.36 -11.60 -14.60
N VAL A 269 -10.63 -11.72 -13.30
CA VAL A 269 -10.86 -10.58 -12.39
C VAL A 269 -9.58 -9.75 -12.22
N ILE A 270 -8.44 -10.42 -11.97
CA ILE A 270 -7.13 -9.76 -11.88
C ILE A 270 -6.85 -9.00 -13.17
N LYS A 271 -7.07 -9.62 -14.34
CA LYS A 271 -6.82 -8.97 -15.64
C LYS A 271 -7.70 -7.76 -15.88
N THR A 272 -8.97 -7.81 -15.50
CA THR A 272 -9.88 -6.66 -15.59
C THR A 272 -9.36 -5.49 -14.76
N LEU A 273 -9.04 -5.75 -13.48
CA LEU A 273 -8.52 -4.72 -12.56
C LEU A 273 -7.15 -4.18 -13.01
N GLU A 274 -6.23 -5.05 -13.43
CA GLU A 274 -4.93 -4.66 -13.97
C GLU A 274 -5.06 -3.70 -15.15
N THR A 275 -5.90 -4.07 -16.12
CA THR A 275 -6.12 -3.25 -17.32
C THR A 275 -6.67 -1.87 -16.97
N GLU A 276 -7.65 -1.80 -16.07
CA GLU A 276 -8.22 -0.54 -15.64
C GLU A 276 -7.23 0.31 -14.83
N LEU A 277 -6.48 -0.30 -13.92
CA LEU A 277 -5.45 0.42 -13.15
C LEU A 277 -4.35 0.97 -14.07
N GLN A 278 -3.87 0.19 -15.04
CA GLN A 278 -2.89 0.67 -16.02
C GLN A 278 -3.42 1.89 -16.79
N ARG A 279 -4.67 1.82 -17.25
CA ARG A 279 -5.33 2.92 -17.97
C ARG A 279 -5.48 4.17 -17.08
N ILE A 280 -5.93 3.99 -15.82
CA ILE A 280 -6.10 5.07 -14.85
C ILE A 280 -4.77 5.78 -14.58
N MET A 281 -3.67 5.05 -14.40
CA MET A 281 -2.36 5.63 -14.13
C MET A 281 -1.78 6.42 -15.31
N GLN A 282 -2.33 6.28 -16.52
CA GLN A 282 -1.97 7.06 -17.71
C GLN A 282 -2.87 8.29 -17.91
N MET A 283 -3.92 8.48 -17.12
CA MET A 283 -4.81 9.64 -17.26
C MET A 283 -4.08 10.93 -16.84
N PRO A 284 -4.13 11.99 -17.68
CA PRO A 284 -3.41 13.24 -17.39
C PRO A 284 -3.80 13.88 -16.06
N ASP A 285 -5.09 13.88 -15.71
CA ASP A 285 -5.59 14.42 -14.44
C ASP A 285 -5.14 13.62 -13.21
N VAL A 286 -4.95 12.29 -13.34
CA VAL A 286 -4.37 11.45 -12.30
C VAL A 286 -2.87 11.74 -12.16
N GLN A 287 -2.15 11.80 -13.28
CA GLN A 287 -0.71 12.12 -13.27
C GLN A 287 -0.44 13.49 -12.67
N GLU A 288 -1.25 14.51 -13.02
CA GLU A 288 -1.13 15.86 -12.45
C GLU A 288 -1.37 15.86 -10.93
N ARG A 289 -2.43 15.16 -10.46
CA ARG A 289 -2.72 15.05 -9.02
C ARG A 289 -1.60 14.33 -8.25
N PHE A 290 -1.04 13.27 -8.81
CA PHE A 290 0.09 12.55 -8.21
C PHE A 290 1.36 13.41 -8.21
N LYS A 291 1.67 14.07 -9.33
CA LYS A 291 2.80 14.99 -9.46
C LYS A 291 2.71 16.10 -8.44
N ALA A 292 1.55 16.75 -8.28
CA ALA A 292 1.34 17.82 -7.29
C ALA A 292 1.66 17.40 -5.85
N MET A 293 1.65 16.10 -5.57
CA MET A 293 2.03 15.50 -4.29
C MET A 293 3.45 14.91 -4.29
N ALA A 294 4.27 15.21 -5.31
CA ALA A 294 5.61 14.66 -5.49
C ALA A 294 5.63 13.12 -5.50
N THR A 295 4.62 12.51 -6.09
CA THR A 295 4.43 11.06 -6.21
C THR A 295 4.36 10.69 -7.69
N GLY A 296 5.09 9.65 -8.10
CA GLY A 296 5.03 9.12 -9.47
C GLY A 296 3.89 8.13 -9.64
N THR A 297 3.14 8.22 -10.75
CA THR A 297 2.24 7.15 -11.19
C THR A 297 3.04 6.03 -11.85
N VAL A 298 2.61 4.77 -11.66
CA VAL A 298 3.30 3.60 -12.24
C VAL A 298 2.39 2.84 -13.21
N GLY A 299 1.37 2.14 -12.74
CA GLY A 299 0.51 1.32 -13.60
C GLY A 299 1.23 0.10 -14.17
N SER A 300 1.93 -0.67 -13.31
CA SER A 300 2.62 -1.89 -13.72
C SER A 300 1.66 -3.03 -14.06
N SER A 301 2.14 -4.02 -14.82
CA SER A 301 1.48 -5.32 -14.87
C SER A 301 1.60 -6.07 -13.54
N ALA A 302 0.72 -7.05 -13.31
CA ALA A 302 0.75 -7.93 -12.16
C ALA A 302 2.10 -8.68 -12.05
N SER A 303 2.63 -9.13 -13.19
CA SER A 303 3.90 -9.87 -13.23
C SER A 303 5.12 -8.99 -12.92
N GLU A 304 5.14 -7.75 -13.42
CA GLU A 304 6.19 -6.78 -13.08
C GLU A 304 6.14 -6.43 -11.59
N PHE A 305 4.94 -6.21 -11.06
CA PHE A 305 4.78 -5.90 -9.65
C PHE A 305 5.23 -7.07 -8.74
N ALA A 306 4.89 -8.31 -9.10
CA ALA A 306 5.39 -9.48 -8.37
C ALA A 306 6.92 -9.54 -8.30
N LYS A 307 7.61 -9.22 -9.42
CA LYS A 307 9.09 -9.19 -9.47
C LYS A 307 9.66 -8.10 -8.56
N VAL A 308 9.04 -6.92 -8.50
CA VAL A 308 9.45 -5.85 -7.59
C VAL A 308 9.34 -6.31 -6.14
N ILE A 309 8.19 -6.90 -5.75
CA ILE A 309 7.97 -7.40 -4.39
C ILE A 309 9.03 -8.46 -4.02
N GLU A 310 9.30 -9.41 -4.92
CA GLU A 310 10.29 -10.46 -4.68
C GLU A 310 11.70 -9.89 -4.51
N ALA A 311 12.11 -8.98 -5.39
CA ALA A 311 13.41 -8.35 -5.34
C ALA A 311 13.61 -7.52 -4.07
N GLU A 312 12.61 -6.70 -3.70
CA GLU A 312 12.68 -5.89 -2.48
C GLU A 312 12.65 -6.74 -1.20
N THR A 313 11.82 -7.77 -1.15
CA THR A 313 11.78 -8.67 0.02
C THR A 313 13.15 -9.32 0.26
N ARG A 314 13.84 -9.77 -0.80
CA ARG A 314 15.20 -10.29 -0.70
C ARG A 314 16.19 -9.22 -0.25
N MET A 315 16.17 -8.06 -0.90
CA MET A 315 17.07 -6.94 -0.59
C MET A 315 16.96 -6.53 0.89
N TRP A 316 15.75 -6.36 1.40
CA TRP A 316 15.54 -5.95 2.78
C TRP A 316 15.90 -7.03 3.79
N ALA A 317 15.71 -8.31 3.46
CA ALA A 317 16.18 -9.43 4.27
C ALA A 317 17.72 -9.41 4.41
N ASP A 318 18.42 -9.15 3.30
CA ASP A 318 19.88 -9.04 3.29
C ASP A 318 20.37 -7.80 4.07
N VAL A 319 19.70 -6.65 3.93
CA VAL A 319 19.99 -5.43 4.70
C VAL A 319 19.79 -5.67 6.20
N ALA A 320 18.67 -6.25 6.61
CA ALA A 320 18.39 -6.54 8.01
C ALA A 320 19.42 -7.48 8.62
N LYS A 321 19.81 -8.52 7.90
CA LYS A 321 20.84 -9.47 8.31
C LYS A 321 22.22 -8.80 8.47
N THR A 322 22.63 -8.00 7.47
CA THR A 322 23.95 -7.34 7.46
C THR A 322 24.07 -6.26 8.53
N ALA A 323 22.99 -5.49 8.74
CA ALA A 323 22.96 -4.41 9.73
C ALA A 323 22.56 -4.88 11.14
N ASN A 324 22.31 -6.19 11.33
CA ASN A 324 21.82 -6.79 12.58
C ASN A 324 20.58 -6.08 13.15
N LEU A 325 19.71 -5.61 12.25
CA LEU A 325 18.45 -4.93 12.61
C LEU A 325 17.40 -5.99 12.96
N LYS A 326 16.87 -5.91 14.18
CA LYS A 326 15.71 -6.70 14.61
C LYS A 326 14.59 -5.73 14.92
N PHE A 327 13.47 -5.90 14.24
CA PHE A 327 12.25 -5.16 14.54
C PHE A 327 11.32 -6.10 15.32
N GLU A 328 11.07 -5.76 16.58
CA GLU A 328 10.01 -6.37 17.37
C GLU A 328 8.66 -5.76 16.97
N GLN A 329 7.58 -6.52 17.19
CA GLN A 329 6.22 -6.12 16.84
C GLN A 329 5.73 -4.95 17.68
#